data_5aea997bac92f711978ae4e72a575ea4
#
_entry.id   5aea997bac92f711978ae4e72a575ea4
#
_cell.length_a   1.000
_cell.length_b   1.000
_cell.length_c   1.000
_cell.angle_alpha   90.00
_cell.angle_beta   90.00
_cell.angle_gamma   90.00
#
_symmetry.space_group_name_H-M   'P 1'
#
loop_
_entity.id
_entity.type
_entity.pdbx_description
1 polymer ?
#
loop_
_entity_poly.entity_id
_entity_poly.type
_entity_poly.pdbx_seq_one_letter_code
_entity_poly.pdbx_strand_id
1 'polypeptide(L)'
;MNDKLILVINPGSTSTKIALFNGLEKLKDVDITHQAPELAGFASNLEQLDYRYAAVENALKDWDCSPADLKAVIGRGGPLKPLSGGVYHVGESLLKDLQSGKLVDHASILGGLIACRVAADARIPAYIADPVSVDEFDDIARISGWPELPRLSLSHTLNIKAVVAEVAAENGKRPEDVNYIVAHLGGGFSVAAHRKGRQIDVNNANDAGPFSPERSGTLPLTGLLKMACSGKYQFNELKKMLIGKGGLVAHLGTSDCREVVKRIEAGDEKAKLVLEAMAYQIAKEIGAMATVLKGQVDAIILTGGVANNPKVVPWIKERVEFIAPVIVKPGQNELKALAAHACRALADASIVKEY
;
A
#
# COMPACT_ATOMS: atom_id res chain seq x y z
N MET A 1 -14.16 -24.72 19.14
CA MET A 1 -12.75 -24.73 18.71
C MET A 1 -12.38 -23.34 18.21
N ASN A 2 -11.99 -22.45 19.13
CA ASN A 2 -11.56 -21.07 18.78
C ASN A 2 -10.02 -20.96 18.86
N ASP A 3 -9.32 -21.87 18.19
CA ASP A 3 -7.91 -22.04 18.53
C ASP A 3 -6.94 -21.04 17.92
N LYS A 4 -7.40 -20.11 17.08
CA LYS A 4 -6.49 -19.17 16.39
C LYS A 4 -7.16 -17.84 16.02
N LEU A 5 -7.85 -17.19 16.95
CA LEU A 5 -8.41 -15.86 16.68
C LEU A 5 -7.30 -14.84 16.52
N ILE A 6 -7.32 -14.11 15.43
CA ILE A 6 -6.36 -13.05 15.09
C ILE A 6 -7.14 -11.76 14.87
N LEU A 7 -6.77 -10.73 15.61
CA LEU A 7 -7.27 -9.38 15.37
C LEU A 7 -6.37 -8.66 14.38
N VAL A 8 -6.98 -8.11 13.34
CA VAL A 8 -6.28 -7.34 12.30
C VAL A 8 -6.74 -5.88 12.37
N ILE A 9 -5.78 -4.94 12.38
CA ILE A 9 -6.03 -3.50 12.52
C ILE A 9 -5.32 -2.76 11.39
N ASN A 10 -6.09 -2.05 10.56
CA ASN A 10 -5.57 -1.30 9.43
C ASN A 10 -6.09 0.16 9.45
N PRO A 11 -5.42 1.06 10.16
CA PRO A 11 -5.77 2.47 10.18
C PRO A 11 -5.41 3.15 8.86
N GLY A 12 -6.39 3.79 8.25
CA GLY A 12 -6.25 4.70 7.11
C GLY A 12 -6.45 6.16 7.53
N SER A 13 -6.30 7.10 6.58
CA SER A 13 -6.42 8.54 6.88
C SER A 13 -7.78 8.92 7.44
N THR A 14 -8.87 8.36 6.91
CA THR A 14 -10.27 8.71 7.26
C THR A 14 -11.05 7.55 7.85
N SER A 15 -10.45 6.37 8.01
CA SER A 15 -11.12 5.22 8.60
C SER A 15 -10.16 4.28 9.31
N THR A 16 -10.70 3.38 10.14
CA THR A 16 -9.97 2.26 10.72
C THR A 16 -10.69 0.97 10.37
N LYS A 17 -10.04 0.13 9.56
CA LYS A 17 -10.56 -1.20 9.24
C LYS A 17 -10.09 -2.19 10.26
N ILE A 18 -11.02 -2.94 10.82
CA ILE A 18 -10.78 -3.94 11.86
C ILE A 18 -11.41 -5.24 11.39
N ALA A 19 -10.73 -6.35 11.59
CA ALA A 19 -11.28 -7.66 11.28
C ALA A 19 -10.81 -8.73 12.27
N LEU A 20 -11.70 -9.68 12.54
CA LEU A 20 -11.42 -10.87 13.32
C LEU A 20 -11.35 -12.07 12.38
N PHE A 21 -10.26 -12.80 12.46
CA PHE A 21 -10.02 -13.99 11.67
C PHE A 21 -9.89 -15.24 12.56
N ASN A 22 -10.33 -16.38 12.03
CA ASN A 22 -9.95 -17.70 12.52
C ASN A 22 -9.06 -18.36 11.45
N GLY A 23 -7.76 -18.35 11.70
CA GLY A 23 -6.80 -18.69 10.65
C GLY A 23 -6.89 -17.69 9.48
N LEU A 24 -7.28 -18.15 8.29
CA LEU A 24 -7.48 -17.31 7.09
C LEU A 24 -8.96 -17.00 6.81
N GLU A 25 -9.87 -17.55 7.61
CA GLU A 25 -11.30 -17.27 7.51
C GLU A 25 -11.64 -15.98 8.25
N LYS A 26 -12.24 -15.03 7.54
CA LYS A 26 -12.71 -13.79 8.14
C LYS A 26 -14.06 -14.01 8.80
N LEU A 27 -14.13 -13.89 10.13
CA LEU A 27 -15.34 -14.06 10.91
C LEU A 27 -16.18 -12.78 11.00
N LYS A 28 -15.50 -11.66 11.27
CA LYS A 28 -16.12 -10.34 11.45
C LYS A 28 -15.23 -9.29 10.81
N ASP A 29 -15.80 -8.21 10.34
CA ASP A 29 -15.08 -7.00 9.95
C ASP A 29 -15.94 -5.75 10.06
N VAL A 30 -15.29 -4.62 10.24
CA VAL A 30 -15.91 -3.29 10.25
C VAL A 30 -14.94 -2.27 9.66
N ASP A 31 -15.45 -1.32 8.89
CA ASP A 31 -14.74 -0.13 8.43
C ASP A 31 -15.32 1.10 9.15
N ILE A 32 -14.64 1.52 10.21
CA ILE A 32 -15.07 2.63 11.05
C ILE A 32 -14.60 3.92 10.40
N THR A 33 -15.53 4.67 9.83
CA THR A 33 -15.27 6.00 9.25
C THR A 33 -15.14 7.04 10.36
N HIS A 34 -14.08 7.82 10.31
CA HIS A 34 -13.84 8.96 11.21
C HIS A 34 -14.24 10.26 10.51
N GLN A 35 -15.06 11.06 11.16
CA GLN A 35 -15.55 12.30 10.57
C GLN A 35 -14.44 13.37 10.52
N ALA A 36 -14.37 14.12 9.41
CA ALA A 36 -13.36 15.14 9.23
C ALA A 36 -13.28 16.19 10.36
N PRO A 37 -14.41 16.66 10.96
CA PRO A 37 -14.36 17.56 12.11
C PRO A 37 -13.71 16.95 13.35
N GLU A 38 -13.90 15.64 13.60
CA GLU A 38 -13.29 14.92 14.73
C GLU A 38 -11.77 14.83 14.53
N LEU A 39 -11.35 14.46 13.32
CA LEU A 39 -9.91 14.35 13.00
C LEU A 39 -9.21 15.70 13.00
N ALA A 40 -9.89 16.80 12.67
CA ALA A 40 -9.32 18.14 12.68
C ALA A 40 -8.95 18.64 14.09
N GLY A 41 -9.48 18.02 15.15
CA GLY A 41 -9.15 18.33 16.54
C GLY A 41 -7.75 17.82 16.98
N PHE A 42 -7.08 16.97 16.18
CA PHE A 42 -5.76 16.43 16.50
C PHE A 42 -4.67 17.13 15.69
N ALA A 43 -3.57 17.51 16.32
CA ALA A 43 -2.44 18.15 15.64
C ALA A 43 -1.62 17.15 14.79
N SER A 44 -1.67 15.85 15.11
CA SER A 44 -0.99 14.77 14.38
C SER A 44 -1.80 13.48 14.38
N ASN A 45 -1.44 12.54 13.49
CA ASN A 45 -2.04 11.21 13.53
C ASN A 45 -1.70 10.47 14.84
N LEU A 46 -0.53 10.71 15.41
CA LEU A 46 -0.14 10.05 16.68
C LEU A 46 -1.09 10.41 17.82
N GLU A 47 -1.59 11.63 17.88
CA GLU A 47 -2.54 12.07 18.91
C GLU A 47 -3.92 11.37 18.80
N GLN A 48 -4.23 10.75 17.65
CA GLN A 48 -5.45 9.98 17.46
C GLN A 48 -5.39 8.58 18.10
N LEU A 49 -4.28 8.20 18.76
CA LEU A 49 -4.07 6.85 19.28
C LEU A 49 -5.22 6.39 20.20
N ASP A 50 -5.53 7.17 21.22
CA ASP A 50 -6.58 6.81 22.20
C ASP A 50 -7.98 6.79 21.55
N TYR A 51 -8.26 7.75 20.67
CA TYR A 51 -9.51 7.81 19.93
C TYR A 51 -9.72 6.57 19.05
N ARG A 52 -8.71 6.16 18.30
CA ARG A 52 -8.80 4.99 17.43
C ARG A 52 -8.70 3.67 18.19
N TYR A 53 -7.99 3.64 19.31
CA TYR A 53 -7.96 2.49 20.20
C TYR A 53 -9.33 2.21 20.80
N ALA A 54 -10.03 3.24 21.29
CA ALA A 54 -11.42 3.10 21.77
C ALA A 54 -12.38 2.54 20.70
N ALA A 55 -12.19 2.91 19.44
CA ALA A 55 -12.96 2.35 18.33
C ALA A 55 -12.71 0.83 18.17
N VAL A 56 -11.47 0.38 18.34
CA VAL A 56 -11.12 -1.06 18.33
C VAL A 56 -11.74 -1.80 19.52
N GLU A 57 -11.67 -1.22 20.72
CA GLU A 57 -12.30 -1.81 21.91
C GLU A 57 -13.82 -1.96 21.75
N ASN A 58 -14.47 -0.95 21.18
CA ASN A 58 -15.92 -0.99 20.94
C ASN A 58 -16.26 -2.09 19.91
N ALA A 59 -15.48 -2.22 18.83
CA ALA A 59 -15.69 -3.29 17.86
C ALA A 59 -15.52 -4.68 18.50
N LEU A 60 -14.55 -4.88 19.37
CA LEU A 60 -14.39 -6.15 20.11
C LEU A 60 -15.58 -6.43 21.03
N LYS A 61 -16.08 -5.42 21.75
CA LYS A 61 -17.30 -5.54 22.60
C LYS A 61 -18.53 -5.90 21.76
N ASP A 62 -18.74 -5.24 20.63
CA ASP A 62 -19.88 -5.51 19.73
C ASP A 62 -19.81 -6.93 19.12
N TRP A 63 -18.60 -7.49 19.03
CA TRP A 63 -18.39 -8.85 18.55
C TRP A 63 -18.41 -9.92 19.66
N ASP A 64 -18.63 -9.53 20.91
CA ASP A 64 -18.54 -10.39 22.09
C ASP A 64 -17.20 -11.16 22.13
N CYS A 65 -16.11 -10.43 21.84
CA CYS A 65 -14.74 -10.93 21.79
C CYS A 65 -13.85 -10.18 22.77
N SER A 66 -13.25 -10.88 23.73
CA SER A 66 -12.30 -10.29 24.64
C SER A 66 -10.86 -10.44 24.13
N PRO A 67 -9.90 -9.60 24.56
CA PRO A 67 -8.49 -9.81 24.24
C PRO A 67 -7.98 -11.20 24.63
N ALA A 68 -8.54 -11.85 25.64
CA ALA A 68 -8.17 -13.20 26.07
C ALA A 68 -8.54 -14.32 25.06
N ASP A 69 -9.47 -14.04 24.14
CA ASP A 69 -9.87 -14.98 23.09
C ASP A 69 -8.90 -14.96 21.90
N LEU A 70 -8.03 -13.94 21.84
CA LEU A 70 -7.08 -13.74 20.75
C LEU A 70 -5.80 -14.57 20.95
N LYS A 71 -5.14 -14.92 19.87
CA LYS A 71 -3.80 -15.55 19.84
C LYS A 71 -2.71 -14.61 19.36
N ALA A 72 -3.07 -13.63 18.55
CA ALA A 72 -2.21 -12.56 18.10
C ALA A 72 -3.02 -11.34 17.69
N VAL A 73 -2.37 -10.19 17.71
CA VAL A 73 -2.86 -8.97 17.09
C VAL A 73 -1.87 -8.54 16.03
N ILE A 74 -2.34 -8.15 14.85
CA ILE A 74 -1.48 -7.63 13.79
C ILE A 74 -2.01 -6.30 13.27
N GLY A 75 -1.13 -5.30 13.25
CA GLY A 75 -1.43 -3.99 12.71
C GLY A 75 -0.73 -3.75 11.38
N ARG A 76 -1.25 -2.80 10.59
CA ARG A 76 -0.51 -2.25 9.45
C ARG A 76 0.72 -1.51 9.99
N GLY A 77 1.90 -1.77 9.40
CA GLY A 77 3.09 -0.96 9.63
C GLY A 77 3.01 0.36 8.88
N GLY A 78 3.45 1.43 9.52
CA GLY A 78 3.55 2.76 8.92
C GLY A 78 4.79 2.96 8.06
N PRO A 79 5.08 4.22 7.67
CA PRO A 79 6.34 4.59 7.04
C PRO A 79 7.47 4.57 8.07
N LEU A 80 8.09 3.42 8.22
CA LEU A 80 9.23 3.15 9.12
C LEU A 80 10.56 3.48 8.42
N LYS A 81 11.68 3.27 9.12
CA LYS A 81 13.00 3.19 8.47
C LYS A 81 12.99 2.06 7.44
N PRO A 82 13.85 2.13 6.39
CA PRO A 82 13.99 1.04 5.43
C PRO A 82 14.26 -0.30 6.10
N LEU A 83 13.51 -1.34 5.73
CA LEU A 83 13.60 -2.69 6.28
C LEU A 83 13.23 -3.73 5.23
N SER A 84 13.65 -4.99 5.41
CA SER A 84 13.25 -6.08 4.51
C SER A 84 11.78 -6.47 4.70
N GLY A 85 11.15 -7.05 3.68
CA GLY A 85 9.79 -7.58 3.79
C GLY A 85 9.67 -8.71 4.81
N GLY A 86 8.46 -8.92 5.33
CA GLY A 86 8.14 -9.96 6.29
C GLY A 86 7.31 -9.48 7.48
N VAL A 87 7.20 -10.33 8.49
CA VAL A 87 6.50 -10.04 9.74
C VAL A 87 7.49 -9.64 10.82
N TYR A 88 7.13 -8.59 11.57
CA TYR A 88 7.94 -8.03 12.65
C TYR A 88 7.18 -8.04 13.96
N HIS A 89 7.88 -8.41 15.03
CA HIS A 89 7.36 -8.25 16.39
C HIS A 89 7.30 -6.75 16.74
N VAL A 90 6.22 -6.34 17.42
CA VAL A 90 6.10 -4.96 17.92
C VAL A 90 6.78 -4.87 19.28
N GLY A 91 8.12 -4.89 19.26
CA GLY A 91 8.99 -4.76 20.42
C GLY A 91 9.34 -3.30 20.74
N GLU A 92 10.19 -3.11 21.76
CA GLU A 92 10.56 -1.79 22.29
C GLU A 92 11.17 -0.86 21.24
N SER A 93 12.05 -1.37 20.37
CA SER A 93 12.72 -0.59 19.32
C SER A 93 11.71 0.00 18.32
N LEU A 94 10.77 -0.84 17.89
CA LEU A 94 9.71 -0.42 16.97
C LEU A 94 8.76 0.59 17.63
N LEU A 95 8.33 0.33 18.86
CA LEU A 95 7.47 1.25 19.63
C LEU A 95 8.13 2.62 19.81
N LYS A 96 9.42 2.64 20.15
CA LYS A 96 10.19 3.89 20.28
C LYS A 96 10.19 4.71 18.99
N ASP A 97 10.36 4.07 17.83
CA ASP A 97 10.33 4.76 16.56
C ASP A 97 8.92 5.25 16.21
N LEU A 98 7.89 4.40 16.37
CA LEU A 98 6.48 4.76 16.11
C LEU A 98 6.02 5.97 16.96
N GLN A 99 6.50 6.07 18.20
CA GLN A 99 6.15 7.14 19.15
C GLN A 99 7.05 8.37 19.03
N SER A 100 8.14 8.31 18.28
CA SER A 100 9.17 9.35 18.25
C SER A 100 8.72 10.69 17.67
N GLY A 101 7.63 10.71 16.88
CA GLY A 101 7.23 11.87 16.08
C GLY A 101 8.19 12.23 14.93
N LYS A 102 9.23 11.41 14.69
CA LYS A 102 10.23 11.63 13.63
C LYS A 102 9.88 10.97 12.30
N LEU A 103 8.96 10.00 12.33
CA LEU A 103 8.47 9.33 11.13
C LEU A 103 7.51 10.25 10.37
N VAL A 104 7.29 9.93 9.09
CA VAL A 104 6.27 10.62 8.30
C VAL A 104 4.91 10.44 8.99
N ASP A 105 4.24 11.55 9.28
CA ASP A 105 2.93 11.52 9.96
C ASP A 105 1.86 10.91 9.05
N HIS A 106 1.50 9.67 9.34
CA HIS A 106 0.50 8.91 8.61
C HIS A 106 -0.25 7.98 9.54
N ALA A 107 -1.58 7.85 9.38
CA ALA A 107 -2.43 7.06 10.27
C ALA A 107 -2.00 5.59 10.42
N SER A 108 -1.34 5.01 9.42
CA SER A 108 -0.88 3.61 9.48
C SER A 108 0.16 3.34 10.58
N ILE A 109 0.85 4.37 11.14
CA ILE A 109 1.74 4.18 12.30
C ILE A 109 1.00 3.68 13.52
N LEU A 110 -0.29 4.01 13.63
CA LEU A 110 -1.14 3.61 14.74
C LEU A 110 -1.45 2.11 14.75
N GLY A 111 -1.32 1.43 13.60
CA GLY A 111 -1.63 0.00 13.52
C GLY A 111 -0.78 -0.85 14.45
N GLY A 112 0.53 -0.61 14.48
CA GLY A 112 1.45 -1.29 15.41
C GLY A 112 1.22 -0.88 16.87
N LEU A 113 0.98 0.41 17.14
CA LEU A 113 0.73 0.93 18.50
C LEU A 113 -0.55 0.35 19.10
N ILE A 114 -1.65 0.35 18.34
CA ILE A 114 -2.93 -0.21 18.77
C ILE A 114 -2.81 -1.74 18.94
N ALA A 115 -2.13 -2.43 18.00
CA ALA A 115 -1.91 -3.87 18.09
C ALA A 115 -1.15 -4.24 19.39
N CYS A 116 -0.09 -3.49 19.72
CA CYS A 116 0.67 -3.70 20.95
C CYS A 116 -0.20 -3.49 22.20
N ARG A 117 -1.01 -2.43 22.23
CA ARG A 117 -1.86 -2.10 23.37
C ARG A 117 -2.92 -3.17 23.62
N VAL A 118 -3.62 -3.64 22.58
CA VAL A 118 -4.59 -4.75 22.71
C VAL A 118 -3.91 -6.05 23.15
N ALA A 119 -2.73 -6.35 22.60
CA ALA A 119 -2.00 -7.58 22.89
C ALA A 119 -1.44 -7.63 24.33
N ALA A 120 -1.09 -6.47 24.89
CA ALA A 120 -0.52 -6.38 26.24
C ALA A 120 -1.48 -6.89 27.31
N ASP A 121 -2.77 -6.58 27.20
CA ASP A 121 -3.80 -6.99 28.16
C ASP A 121 -3.96 -8.52 28.22
N ALA A 122 -3.79 -9.18 27.08
CA ALA A 122 -3.90 -10.64 26.95
C ALA A 122 -2.55 -11.38 27.02
N ARG A 123 -1.43 -10.66 27.08
CA ARG A 123 -0.05 -11.21 27.04
C ARG A 123 0.20 -12.09 25.82
N ILE A 124 -0.30 -11.65 24.66
CA ILE A 124 -0.14 -12.31 23.36
C ILE A 124 0.78 -11.48 22.46
N PRO A 125 1.34 -12.06 21.36
CA PRO A 125 2.20 -11.32 20.49
C PRO A 125 1.44 -10.27 19.67
N ALA A 126 2.09 -9.12 19.46
CA ALA A 126 1.69 -8.08 18.52
C ALA A 126 2.66 -8.03 17.34
N TYR A 127 2.12 -7.90 16.13
CA TYR A 127 2.90 -7.89 14.90
C TYR A 127 2.55 -6.71 13.99
N ILE A 128 3.47 -6.38 13.11
CA ILE A 128 3.22 -5.67 11.84
C ILE A 128 3.80 -6.48 10.69
N ALA A 129 3.34 -6.24 9.46
CA ALA A 129 3.90 -6.92 8.31
C ALA A 129 3.97 -6.01 7.07
N ASP A 130 5.01 -6.23 6.26
CA ASP A 130 5.26 -5.60 4.96
C ASP A 130 4.87 -4.12 4.91
N PRO A 131 5.44 -3.25 5.78
CA PRO A 131 5.13 -1.83 5.80
C PRO A 131 5.50 -1.17 4.45
N VAL A 132 4.94 0.02 4.20
CA VAL A 132 5.18 0.77 2.96
C VAL A 132 6.65 1.10 2.71
N SER A 133 7.47 1.08 3.75
CA SER A 133 8.92 1.33 3.75
C SER A 133 9.78 0.09 3.54
N VAL A 134 9.17 -1.06 3.15
CA VAL A 134 9.98 -2.23 2.74
C VAL A 134 10.91 -1.82 1.62
N ASP A 135 12.19 -2.11 1.82
CA ASP A 135 13.27 -1.80 0.91
C ASP A 135 14.13 -3.04 0.64
N GLU A 136 13.88 -3.64 -0.50
CA GLU A 136 14.60 -4.81 -1.01
C GLU A 136 15.28 -4.51 -2.35
N PHE A 137 15.48 -3.23 -2.66
CA PHE A 137 16.11 -2.78 -3.90
C PHE A 137 17.47 -3.46 -4.13
N ASP A 138 17.74 -3.81 -5.37
CA ASP A 138 19.11 -4.00 -5.80
C ASP A 138 19.87 -2.66 -5.68
N ASP A 139 21.15 -2.71 -5.33
CA ASP A 139 21.93 -1.47 -5.10
C ASP A 139 21.92 -0.52 -6.31
N ILE A 140 21.94 -1.08 -7.52
CA ILE A 140 21.88 -0.31 -8.75
C ILE A 140 20.54 0.45 -8.89
N ALA A 141 19.46 -0.06 -8.31
CA ALA A 141 18.14 0.59 -8.36
C ALA A 141 18.04 1.82 -7.46
N ARG A 142 18.96 1.99 -6.49
CA ARG A 142 19.00 3.13 -5.56
C ARG A 142 19.60 4.38 -6.18
N ILE A 143 20.42 4.22 -7.21
CA ILE A 143 21.18 5.33 -7.78
C ILE A 143 20.29 6.15 -8.69
N SER A 144 20.17 7.43 -8.40
CA SER A 144 19.59 8.44 -9.29
C SER A 144 20.70 9.16 -10.07
N GLY A 145 20.31 10.07 -10.95
CA GLY A 145 21.26 10.94 -11.65
C GLY A 145 21.93 12.01 -10.77
N TRP A 146 21.56 12.11 -9.48
CA TRP A 146 22.12 13.09 -8.54
C TRP A 146 22.42 12.42 -7.19
N PRO A 147 23.68 12.42 -6.71
CA PRO A 147 24.08 11.65 -5.52
C PRO A 147 23.33 11.98 -4.24
N GLU A 148 22.91 13.24 -4.06
CA GLU A 148 22.19 13.71 -2.88
C GLU A 148 20.69 13.35 -2.88
N LEU A 149 20.18 12.82 -3.99
CA LEU A 149 18.77 12.46 -4.20
C LEU A 149 18.63 11.00 -4.61
N PRO A 150 18.98 10.03 -3.75
CA PRO A 150 18.83 8.61 -4.07
C PRO A 150 17.36 8.24 -4.27
N ARG A 151 17.10 7.18 -5.04
CA ARG A 151 15.78 6.59 -5.14
C ARG A 151 15.44 5.86 -3.83
N LEU A 152 14.21 6.04 -3.38
CA LEU A 152 13.69 5.45 -2.15
C LEU A 152 12.58 4.45 -2.46
N SER A 153 12.63 3.27 -1.82
CA SER A 153 11.54 2.31 -1.87
C SER A 153 10.39 2.78 -0.98
N LEU A 154 9.27 3.11 -1.59
CA LEU A 154 8.02 3.39 -0.91
C LEU A 154 6.87 2.90 -1.77
N SER A 155 6.16 1.85 -1.31
CA SER A 155 5.16 1.20 -2.15
C SER A 155 4.04 0.53 -1.35
N HIS A 156 3.03 0.02 -2.06
CA HIS A 156 1.95 -0.78 -1.50
C HIS A 156 2.40 -2.23 -1.25
N THR A 157 3.54 -2.41 -0.57
CA THR A 157 4.26 -3.69 -0.45
C THR A 157 3.38 -4.81 0.09
N LEU A 158 2.57 -4.54 1.13
CA LEU A 158 1.68 -5.55 1.71
C LEU A 158 0.76 -6.18 0.66
N ASN A 159 0.09 -5.36 -0.15
CA ASN A 159 -0.79 -5.87 -1.21
C ASN A 159 0.01 -6.52 -2.35
N ILE A 160 1.15 -5.95 -2.73
CA ILE A 160 2.00 -6.46 -3.80
C ILE A 160 2.52 -7.86 -3.43
N LYS A 161 3.11 -8.04 -2.25
CA LYS A 161 3.61 -9.36 -1.81
C LYS A 161 2.49 -10.38 -1.61
N ALA A 162 1.33 -9.93 -1.13
CA ALA A 162 0.18 -10.82 -0.97
C ALA A 162 -0.32 -11.36 -2.32
N VAL A 163 -0.46 -10.50 -3.34
CA VAL A 163 -0.91 -10.96 -4.67
C VAL A 163 0.14 -11.78 -5.39
N VAL A 164 1.43 -11.51 -5.17
CA VAL A 164 2.53 -12.37 -5.66
C VAL A 164 2.41 -13.78 -5.07
N ALA A 165 2.20 -13.89 -3.76
CA ALA A 165 2.05 -15.17 -3.08
C ALA A 165 0.79 -15.92 -3.55
N GLU A 166 -0.33 -15.20 -3.73
CA GLU A 166 -1.59 -15.77 -4.22
C GLU A 166 -1.42 -16.34 -5.63
N VAL A 167 -0.92 -15.54 -6.58
CA VAL A 167 -0.74 -15.96 -7.98
C VAL A 167 0.30 -17.06 -8.11
N ALA A 168 1.39 -17.02 -7.33
CA ALA A 168 2.38 -18.09 -7.31
C ALA A 168 1.74 -19.41 -6.86
N ALA A 169 0.97 -19.40 -5.75
CA ALA A 169 0.29 -20.59 -5.22
C ALA A 169 -0.74 -21.16 -6.20
N GLU A 170 -1.53 -20.33 -6.88
CA GLU A 170 -2.47 -20.75 -7.94
C GLU A 170 -1.78 -21.48 -9.10
N ASN A 171 -0.51 -21.15 -9.35
CA ASN A 171 0.33 -21.82 -10.36
C ASN A 171 1.20 -22.95 -9.78
N GLY A 172 0.96 -23.39 -8.54
CA GLY A 172 1.73 -24.43 -7.88
C GLY A 172 3.19 -24.07 -7.60
N LYS A 173 3.50 -22.76 -7.51
CA LYS A 173 4.82 -22.21 -7.27
C LYS A 173 4.88 -21.45 -5.95
N ARG A 174 6.09 -21.15 -5.47
CA ARG A 174 6.33 -20.23 -4.36
C ARG A 174 6.78 -18.87 -4.91
N PRO A 175 6.66 -17.78 -4.13
CA PRO A 175 7.18 -16.47 -4.53
C PRO A 175 8.66 -16.49 -4.93
N GLU A 176 9.47 -17.37 -4.29
CA GLU A 176 10.91 -17.53 -4.56
C GLU A 176 11.21 -18.20 -5.91
N ASP A 177 10.21 -18.79 -6.54
CA ASP A 177 10.37 -19.53 -7.80
C ASP A 177 9.97 -18.68 -9.04
N VAL A 178 9.47 -17.46 -8.83
CA VAL A 178 8.87 -16.63 -9.89
C VAL A 178 9.44 -15.22 -9.98
N ASN A 179 9.33 -14.65 -11.18
CA ASN A 179 9.60 -13.24 -11.46
C ASN A 179 8.32 -12.59 -12.00
N TYR A 180 7.73 -11.67 -11.25
CA TYR A 180 6.52 -10.97 -11.65
C TYR A 180 6.73 -9.47 -11.74
N ILE A 181 6.00 -8.81 -12.62
CA ILE A 181 5.78 -7.38 -12.56
C ILE A 181 4.40 -7.16 -11.94
N VAL A 182 4.32 -6.38 -10.87
CA VAL A 182 3.06 -6.11 -10.18
C VAL A 182 2.74 -4.63 -10.26
N ALA A 183 1.61 -4.31 -10.89
CA ALA A 183 1.06 -2.95 -10.90
C ALA A 183 -0.10 -2.87 -9.90
N HIS A 184 0.15 -2.28 -8.73
CA HIS A 184 -0.89 -1.92 -7.78
C HIS A 184 -1.49 -0.57 -8.18
N LEU A 185 -2.75 -0.56 -8.54
CA LEU A 185 -3.48 0.55 -9.12
C LEU A 185 -4.58 1.05 -8.16
N GLY A 186 -4.23 1.99 -7.29
CA GLY A 186 -5.12 2.61 -6.28
C GLY A 186 -5.25 4.12 -6.46
N GLY A 187 -5.34 4.89 -5.39
CA GLY A 187 -5.24 6.36 -5.41
C GLY A 187 -3.85 6.84 -5.81
N GLY A 188 -2.80 6.09 -5.42
CA GLY A 188 -1.45 6.15 -5.97
C GLY A 188 -1.09 4.82 -6.62
N PHE A 189 -0.13 4.80 -7.55
CA PHE A 189 0.28 3.60 -8.27
C PHE A 189 1.68 3.14 -7.86
N SER A 190 1.83 1.84 -7.66
CA SER A 190 3.13 1.20 -7.45
C SER A 190 3.31 0.10 -8.49
N VAL A 191 4.27 0.27 -9.38
CA VAL A 191 4.65 -0.74 -10.37
C VAL A 191 6.00 -1.32 -9.94
N ALA A 192 6.02 -2.58 -9.55
CA ALA A 192 7.15 -3.24 -8.91
C ALA A 192 7.69 -4.41 -9.73
N ALA A 193 9.01 -4.53 -9.79
CA ALA A 193 9.70 -5.71 -10.28
C ALA A 193 9.95 -6.67 -9.11
N HIS A 194 9.27 -7.80 -9.13
CA HIS A 194 9.45 -8.89 -8.18
C HIS A 194 10.35 -9.97 -8.76
N ARG A 195 11.47 -10.26 -8.11
CA ARG A 195 12.39 -11.32 -8.49
C ARG A 195 12.58 -12.26 -7.31
N LYS A 196 12.11 -13.51 -7.44
CA LYS A 196 12.32 -14.58 -6.47
C LYS A 196 12.03 -14.16 -5.03
N GLY A 197 10.80 -13.68 -4.80
CA GLY A 197 10.29 -13.27 -3.48
C GLY A 197 10.70 -11.86 -3.02
N ARG A 198 11.60 -11.16 -3.74
CA ARG A 198 12.06 -9.81 -3.40
C ARG A 198 11.51 -8.76 -4.36
N GLN A 199 11.13 -7.61 -3.82
CA GLN A 199 10.77 -6.41 -4.58
C GLN A 199 12.04 -5.60 -4.88
N ILE A 200 12.71 -5.92 -6.00
CA ILE A 200 14.05 -5.41 -6.32
C ILE A 200 14.08 -4.01 -6.94
N ASP A 201 12.95 -3.53 -7.43
CA ASP A 201 12.72 -2.16 -7.88
C ASP A 201 11.22 -1.82 -7.83
N VAL A 202 10.89 -0.57 -7.59
CA VAL A 202 9.54 -0.02 -7.68
C VAL A 202 9.61 1.50 -7.88
N ASN A 203 8.64 2.09 -8.56
CA ASN A 203 8.47 3.53 -8.53
C ASN A 203 7.97 3.97 -7.14
N ASN A 204 8.55 5.02 -6.59
CA ASN A 204 7.96 5.71 -5.45
C ASN A 204 6.82 6.60 -5.97
N ALA A 205 5.58 6.22 -5.70
CA ALA A 205 4.40 6.90 -6.23
C ALA A 205 4.25 8.38 -5.77
N ASN A 206 5.04 8.83 -4.80
CA ASN A 206 5.09 10.24 -4.41
C ASN A 206 6.05 11.06 -5.29
N ASP A 207 7.05 10.41 -5.91
CA ASP A 207 8.16 11.07 -6.61
C ASP A 207 8.17 10.77 -8.10
N ALA A 208 7.74 9.57 -8.52
CA ALA A 208 7.93 9.10 -9.89
C ALA A 208 6.86 8.07 -10.32
N GLY A 209 6.99 7.63 -11.58
CA GLY A 209 6.12 6.65 -12.21
C GLY A 209 4.90 7.28 -12.90
N PRO A 210 3.88 6.49 -13.23
CA PRO A 210 2.68 6.97 -13.90
C PRO A 210 1.87 7.88 -12.98
N PHE A 211 1.22 8.91 -13.54
CA PHE A 211 0.24 9.65 -12.77
C PHE A 211 -0.96 8.75 -12.44
N SER A 212 -1.59 9.04 -11.32
CA SER A 212 -2.68 8.24 -10.77
C SER A 212 -3.94 9.10 -10.59
N PRO A 213 -5.03 8.57 -10.02
CA PRO A 213 -6.18 9.40 -9.69
C PRO A 213 -5.85 10.66 -8.89
N GLU A 214 -4.90 10.60 -7.95
CA GLU A 214 -4.62 11.70 -7.01
C GLU A 214 -3.17 12.22 -7.03
N ARG A 215 -2.29 11.61 -7.83
CA ARG A 215 -0.85 11.95 -7.85
C ARG A 215 -0.39 12.31 -9.23
N SER A 216 0.52 13.28 -9.31
CA SER A 216 1.04 13.80 -10.58
C SER A 216 1.92 12.81 -11.34
N GLY A 217 2.51 11.81 -10.65
CA GLY A 217 3.55 10.98 -11.26
C GLY A 217 4.79 11.79 -11.66
N THR A 218 5.57 11.24 -12.58
CA THR A 218 6.77 11.90 -13.11
C THR A 218 6.37 13.15 -13.91
N LEU A 219 6.94 14.31 -13.54
CA LEU A 219 6.72 15.58 -14.19
C LEU A 219 7.95 16.06 -14.97
N PRO A 220 7.78 16.98 -15.96
CA PRO A 220 8.87 17.68 -16.59
C PRO A 220 9.66 18.50 -15.53
N LEU A 221 10.88 18.05 -15.21
CA LEU A 221 11.68 18.55 -14.09
C LEU A 221 11.90 20.08 -14.15
N THR A 222 12.26 20.61 -15.34
CA THR A 222 12.48 22.05 -15.51
C THR A 222 11.21 22.86 -15.23
N GLY A 223 10.03 22.34 -15.62
CA GLY A 223 8.74 22.97 -15.34
C GLY A 223 8.46 23.02 -13.84
N LEU A 224 8.68 21.90 -13.15
CA LEU A 224 8.51 21.81 -11.70
C LEU A 224 9.42 22.77 -10.95
N LEU A 225 10.71 22.86 -11.34
CA LEU A 225 11.65 23.82 -10.75
C LEU A 225 11.20 25.27 -10.94
N LYS A 226 10.71 25.63 -12.14
CA LYS A 226 10.16 26.98 -12.39
C LYS A 226 8.96 27.28 -11.50
N MET A 227 8.07 26.30 -11.29
CA MET A 227 6.94 26.47 -10.36
C MET A 227 7.41 26.64 -8.92
N ALA A 228 8.33 25.81 -8.44
CA ALA A 228 8.85 25.85 -7.07
C ALA A 228 9.58 27.18 -6.78
N CYS A 229 10.35 27.68 -7.74
CA CYS A 229 11.10 28.93 -7.60
C CYS A 229 10.30 30.20 -7.97
N SER A 230 9.02 30.06 -8.35
CA SER A 230 8.21 31.21 -8.80
C SER A 230 7.77 32.14 -7.69
N GLY A 231 7.88 31.74 -6.43
CA GLY A 231 7.33 32.46 -5.27
C GLY A 231 5.80 32.37 -5.12
N LYS A 232 5.10 31.72 -6.07
CA LYS A 232 3.62 31.59 -6.06
C LYS A 232 3.11 30.54 -5.08
N TYR A 233 3.92 29.55 -4.76
CA TYR A 233 3.52 28.39 -3.96
C TYR A 233 4.49 28.17 -2.81
N GLN A 234 3.94 27.88 -1.62
CA GLN A 234 4.73 27.37 -0.50
C GLN A 234 5.00 25.88 -0.68
N PHE A 235 6.08 25.36 -0.09
CA PHE A 235 6.45 23.94 -0.21
C PHE A 235 5.31 22.98 0.10
N ASN A 236 4.60 23.18 1.23
CA ASN A 236 3.51 22.29 1.64
C ASN A 236 2.28 22.39 0.71
N GLU A 237 2.05 23.54 0.11
CA GLU A 237 0.98 23.74 -0.87
C GLU A 237 1.32 23.00 -2.16
N LEU A 238 2.53 23.20 -2.69
CA LEU A 238 3.00 22.51 -3.89
C LEU A 238 3.01 20.99 -3.68
N LYS A 239 3.49 20.52 -2.53
CA LYS A 239 3.45 19.11 -2.16
C LYS A 239 2.02 18.53 -2.20
N LYS A 240 1.02 19.23 -1.64
CA LYS A 240 -0.38 18.82 -1.69
C LYS A 240 -0.95 18.81 -3.12
N MET A 241 -0.48 19.73 -3.99
CA MET A 241 -0.88 19.74 -5.40
C MET A 241 -0.35 18.50 -6.14
N LEU A 242 0.86 18.05 -5.82
CA LEU A 242 1.49 16.89 -6.46
C LEU A 242 0.96 15.56 -5.89
N ILE A 243 0.70 15.51 -4.58
CA ILE A 243 0.32 14.30 -3.85
C ILE A 243 -1.04 14.53 -3.19
N GLY A 244 -2.12 14.16 -3.86
CA GLY A 244 -3.51 14.30 -3.40
C GLY A 244 -4.40 15.16 -4.31
N LYS A 245 -3.83 16.12 -5.07
CA LYS A 245 -4.57 16.95 -6.03
C LYS A 245 -4.00 16.87 -7.45
N GLY A 246 -3.07 15.96 -7.70
CA GLY A 246 -2.50 15.68 -9.01
C GLY A 246 -3.35 14.72 -9.82
N GLY A 247 -2.83 14.25 -10.95
CA GLY A 247 -3.43 13.22 -11.77
C GLY A 247 -4.83 13.54 -12.28
N LEU A 248 -5.77 12.58 -12.15
CA LEU A 248 -7.15 12.79 -12.62
C LEU A 248 -7.82 13.96 -11.91
N VAL A 249 -7.57 14.17 -10.62
CA VAL A 249 -8.10 15.32 -9.88
C VAL A 249 -7.67 16.64 -10.54
N ALA A 250 -6.41 16.79 -10.90
CA ALA A 250 -5.91 17.99 -11.55
C ALA A 250 -6.50 18.23 -12.93
N HIS A 251 -6.69 17.16 -13.72
CA HIS A 251 -7.16 17.27 -15.10
C HIS A 251 -8.68 17.32 -15.25
N LEU A 252 -9.40 16.57 -14.38
CA LEU A 252 -10.83 16.27 -14.55
C LEU A 252 -11.69 16.65 -13.33
N GLY A 253 -11.06 17.05 -12.20
CA GLY A 253 -11.76 17.44 -10.97
C GLY A 253 -12.26 16.27 -10.12
N THR A 254 -11.94 15.02 -10.48
CA THR A 254 -12.38 13.82 -9.76
C THR A 254 -11.29 12.77 -9.69
N SER A 255 -11.24 12.01 -8.59
CA SER A 255 -10.39 10.81 -8.46
C SER A 255 -11.16 9.51 -8.76
N ASP A 256 -12.48 9.57 -8.95
CA ASP A 256 -13.30 8.40 -9.22
C ASP A 256 -13.24 7.98 -10.69
N CYS A 257 -12.45 6.96 -10.99
CA CYS A 257 -12.35 6.41 -12.33
C CYS A 257 -13.69 5.91 -12.91
N ARG A 258 -14.68 5.59 -12.07
CA ARG A 258 -16.03 5.18 -12.53
C ARG A 258 -16.79 6.37 -13.07
N GLU A 259 -16.66 7.53 -12.42
CA GLU A 259 -17.21 8.79 -12.92
C GLU A 259 -16.58 9.18 -14.25
N VAL A 260 -15.25 9.05 -14.35
CA VAL A 260 -14.52 9.31 -15.61
C VAL A 260 -15.02 8.41 -16.74
N VAL A 261 -15.26 7.12 -16.48
CA VAL A 261 -15.82 6.19 -17.48
C VAL A 261 -17.21 6.63 -17.94
N LYS A 262 -18.09 7.04 -17.03
CA LYS A 262 -19.43 7.58 -17.39
C LYS A 262 -19.34 8.82 -18.27
N ARG A 263 -18.40 9.73 -17.98
CA ARG A 263 -18.16 10.92 -18.81
C ARG A 263 -17.69 10.54 -20.22
N ILE A 264 -16.82 9.55 -20.32
CA ILE A 264 -16.37 9.02 -21.64
C ILE A 264 -17.55 8.45 -22.45
N GLU A 265 -18.43 7.69 -21.78
CA GLU A 265 -19.64 7.13 -22.41
C GLU A 265 -20.63 8.21 -22.83
N ALA A 266 -20.60 9.36 -22.19
CA ALA A 266 -21.37 10.55 -22.55
C ALA A 266 -20.68 11.44 -23.64
N GLY A 267 -19.51 11.01 -24.18
CA GLY A 267 -18.82 11.71 -25.25
C GLY A 267 -17.77 12.74 -24.80
N ASP A 268 -17.31 12.69 -23.53
CA ASP A 268 -16.24 13.58 -23.04
C ASP A 268 -14.86 13.10 -23.56
N GLU A 269 -14.43 13.65 -24.69
CA GLU A 269 -13.14 13.31 -25.33
C GLU A 269 -11.93 13.69 -24.45
N LYS A 270 -12.03 14.75 -23.62
CA LYS A 270 -10.96 15.11 -22.66
C LYS A 270 -10.83 14.05 -21.61
N ALA A 271 -11.93 13.56 -21.05
CA ALA A 271 -11.92 12.50 -20.05
C ALA A 271 -11.30 11.22 -20.61
N LYS A 272 -11.64 10.88 -21.86
CA LYS A 272 -11.06 9.73 -22.58
C LYS A 272 -9.55 9.87 -22.75
N LEU A 273 -9.09 11.00 -23.30
CA LEU A 273 -7.67 11.25 -23.52
C LEU A 273 -6.86 11.17 -22.22
N VAL A 274 -7.35 11.76 -21.13
CA VAL A 274 -6.64 11.77 -19.85
C VAL A 274 -6.60 10.38 -19.23
N LEU A 275 -7.71 9.61 -19.25
CA LEU A 275 -7.74 8.26 -18.70
C LEU A 275 -6.87 7.30 -19.52
N GLU A 276 -6.86 7.44 -20.85
CA GLU A 276 -6.00 6.65 -21.73
C GLU A 276 -4.52 7.00 -21.53
N ALA A 277 -4.18 8.29 -21.34
CA ALA A 277 -2.82 8.71 -21.01
C ALA A 277 -2.34 8.12 -19.68
N MET A 278 -3.22 7.97 -18.69
CA MET A 278 -2.91 7.29 -17.43
C MET A 278 -2.58 5.81 -17.69
N ALA A 279 -3.41 5.09 -18.44
CA ALA A 279 -3.16 3.70 -18.82
C ALA A 279 -1.86 3.53 -19.63
N TYR A 280 -1.59 4.46 -20.55
CA TYR A 280 -0.35 4.50 -21.32
C TYR A 280 0.89 4.63 -20.45
N GLN A 281 0.87 5.50 -19.44
CA GLN A 281 2.00 5.65 -18.51
C GLN A 281 2.19 4.44 -17.61
N ILE A 282 1.10 3.77 -17.18
CA ILE A 282 1.19 2.50 -16.46
C ILE A 282 1.89 1.44 -17.32
N ALA A 283 1.49 1.32 -18.57
CA ALA A 283 2.10 0.37 -19.50
C ALA A 283 3.59 0.64 -19.75
N LYS A 284 3.98 1.91 -19.86
CA LYS A 284 5.40 2.31 -19.96
C LYS A 284 6.19 1.89 -18.72
N GLU A 285 5.64 2.08 -17.52
CA GLU A 285 6.31 1.70 -16.28
C GLU A 285 6.44 0.19 -16.16
N ILE A 286 5.42 -0.58 -16.58
CA ILE A 286 5.51 -2.05 -16.69
C ILE A 286 6.65 -2.45 -17.65
N GLY A 287 6.78 -1.78 -18.81
CA GLY A 287 7.88 -1.99 -19.73
C GLY A 287 9.25 -1.69 -19.11
N ALA A 288 9.36 -0.62 -18.32
CA ALA A 288 10.58 -0.30 -17.58
C ALA A 288 10.92 -1.42 -16.57
N MET A 289 9.94 -1.94 -15.82
CA MET A 289 10.17 -3.05 -14.88
C MET A 289 10.53 -4.36 -15.60
N ALA A 290 10.09 -4.57 -16.84
CA ALA A 290 10.51 -5.72 -17.65
C ALA A 290 12.02 -5.66 -17.94
N THR A 291 12.59 -4.48 -18.16
CA THR A 291 14.05 -4.34 -18.36
C THR A 291 14.84 -4.59 -17.06
N VAL A 292 14.28 -4.23 -15.90
CA VAL A 292 14.86 -4.57 -14.59
C VAL A 292 14.99 -6.08 -14.41
N LEU A 293 13.99 -6.84 -14.87
CA LEU A 293 13.99 -8.31 -14.88
C LEU A 293 14.71 -8.92 -16.11
N LYS A 294 15.32 -8.09 -16.96
CA LYS A 294 16.03 -8.53 -18.19
C LYS A 294 15.16 -9.40 -19.10
N GLY A 295 13.85 -9.08 -19.18
CA GLY A 295 12.88 -9.83 -19.94
C GLY A 295 12.46 -11.18 -19.36
N GLN A 296 13.00 -11.59 -18.21
CA GLN A 296 12.64 -12.84 -17.52
C GLN A 296 11.41 -12.61 -16.65
N VAL A 297 10.26 -12.50 -17.28
CA VAL A 297 8.97 -12.18 -16.64
C VAL A 297 8.02 -13.37 -16.81
N ASP A 298 7.61 -14.00 -15.69
CA ASP A 298 6.64 -15.10 -15.72
C ASP A 298 5.20 -14.60 -15.91
N ALA A 299 4.86 -13.46 -15.32
CA ALA A 299 3.57 -12.80 -15.51
C ALA A 299 3.61 -11.31 -15.11
N ILE A 300 2.63 -10.55 -15.61
CA ILE A 300 2.31 -9.19 -15.19
C ILE A 300 1.01 -9.27 -14.40
N ILE A 301 0.99 -8.72 -13.17
CA ILE A 301 -0.19 -8.75 -12.30
C ILE A 301 -0.73 -7.32 -12.16
N LEU A 302 -2.00 -7.11 -12.52
CA LEU A 302 -2.71 -5.87 -12.28
C LEU A 302 -3.62 -6.04 -11.06
N THR A 303 -3.42 -5.23 -10.03
CA THR A 303 -4.17 -5.28 -8.76
C THR A 303 -4.58 -3.87 -8.30
N GLY A 304 -5.29 -3.77 -7.18
CA GLY A 304 -5.85 -2.51 -6.70
C GLY A 304 -7.24 -2.21 -7.28
N GLY A 305 -7.85 -1.11 -6.81
CA GLY A 305 -9.23 -0.76 -7.18
C GLY A 305 -9.40 -0.42 -8.67
N VAL A 306 -8.42 0.24 -9.28
CA VAL A 306 -8.45 0.63 -10.71
C VAL A 306 -8.32 -0.58 -11.63
N ALA A 307 -7.79 -1.71 -11.15
CA ALA A 307 -7.77 -2.96 -11.90
C ALA A 307 -9.18 -3.56 -12.19
N ASN A 308 -10.24 -2.99 -11.62
CA ASN A 308 -11.64 -3.28 -12.01
C ASN A 308 -12.10 -2.44 -13.22
N ASN A 309 -11.33 -1.45 -13.67
CA ASN A 309 -11.81 -0.50 -14.67
C ASN A 309 -11.87 -1.13 -16.06
N PRO A 310 -13.06 -1.15 -16.72
CA PRO A 310 -13.27 -1.86 -17.99
C PRO A 310 -12.57 -1.22 -19.18
N LYS A 311 -12.07 0.03 -19.06
CA LYS A 311 -11.33 0.72 -20.13
C LYS A 311 -9.81 0.68 -19.87
N VAL A 312 -9.39 0.93 -18.64
CA VAL A 312 -7.96 1.01 -18.27
C VAL A 312 -7.26 -0.34 -18.46
N VAL A 313 -7.85 -1.44 -18.01
CA VAL A 313 -7.23 -2.77 -18.09
C VAL A 313 -6.99 -3.20 -19.54
N PRO A 314 -7.95 -3.13 -20.48
CA PRO A 314 -7.68 -3.44 -21.89
C PRO A 314 -6.59 -2.57 -22.52
N TRP A 315 -6.58 -1.26 -22.26
CA TRP A 315 -5.55 -0.35 -22.79
C TRP A 315 -4.14 -0.65 -22.26
N ILE A 316 -4.04 -1.14 -21.02
CA ILE A 316 -2.75 -1.62 -20.49
C ILE A 316 -2.37 -2.94 -21.17
N LYS A 317 -3.29 -3.92 -21.22
CA LYS A 317 -3.04 -5.25 -21.76
C LYS A 317 -2.53 -5.18 -23.20
N GLU A 318 -3.21 -4.45 -24.08
CA GLU A 318 -2.82 -4.23 -25.47
C GLU A 318 -1.34 -3.81 -25.61
N ARG A 319 -0.81 -3.06 -24.64
CA ARG A 319 0.54 -2.49 -24.69
C ARG A 319 1.61 -3.36 -24.02
N VAL A 320 1.23 -4.37 -23.22
CA VAL A 320 2.21 -5.13 -22.41
C VAL A 320 2.11 -6.65 -22.57
N GLU A 321 1.08 -7.19 -23.24
CA GLU A 321 0.89 -8.64 -23.45
C GLU A 321 2.06 -9.30 -24.20
N PHE A 322 2.81 -8.53 -24.99
CA PHE A 322 4.02 -9.04 -25.67
C PHE A 322 5.16 -9.36 -24.70
N ILE A 323 5.13 -8.82 -23.47
CA ILE A 323 6.16 -9.06 -22.44
C ILE A 323 5.92 -10.40 -21.74
N ALA A 324 4.71 -10.60 -21.21
CA ALA A 324 4.30 -11.79 -20.48
C ALA A 324 2.76 -11.82 -20.32
N PRO A 325 2.17 -12.97 -19.95
CA PRO A 325 0.73 -13.08 -19.63
C PRO A 325 0.30 -12.06 -18.57
N VAL A 326 -0.86 -11.42 -18.79
CA VAL A 326 -1.43 -10.43 -17.87
C VAL A 326 -2.52 -11.06 -17.02
N ILE A 327 -2.29 -11.13 -15.72
CA ILE A 327 -3.21 -11.64 -14.70
C ILE A 327 -3.87 -10.44 -14.00
N VAL A 328 -5.19 -10.44 -13.91
CA VAL A 328 -5.94 -9.35 -13.27
C VAL A 328 -6.52 -9.85 -11.95
N LYS A 329 -6.05 -9.27 -10.86
CA LYS A 329 -6.45 -9.56 -9.46
C LYS A 329 -6.90 -8.27 -8.79
N PRO A 330 -8.13 -7.79 -9.07
CA PRO A 330 -8.60 -6.50 -8.58
C PRO A 330 -8.77 -6.48 -7.06
N GLY A 331 -8.70 -5.27 -6.49
CA GLY A 331 -8.96 -5.05 -5.08
C GLY A 331 -7.70 -5.01 -4.21
N GLN A 332 -7.93 -4.89 -2.91
CA GLN A 332 -6.90 -4.82 -1.89
C GLN A 332 -7.31 -5.73 -0.74
N ASN A 333 -6.64 -6.87 -0.60
CA ASN A 333 -6.92 -7.83 0.46
C ASN A 333 -5.98 -7.63 1.66
N GLU A 334 -5.73 -6.36 2.08
CA GLU A 334 -4.77 -6.02 3.12
C GLU A 334 -5.09 -6.72 4.46
N LEU A 335 -6.37 -6.79 4.84
CA LEU A 335 -6.77 -7.48 6.08
C LEU A 335 -6.43 -8.97 6.03
N LYS A 336 -6.72 -9.65 4.92
CA LYS A 336 -6.38 -11.06 4.72
C LYS A 336 -4.86 -11.28 4.64
N ALA A 337 -4.15 -10.35 4.01
CA ALA A 337 -2.69 -10.38 3.93
C ALA A 337 -2.05 -10.29 5.33
N LEU A 338 -2.52 -9.35 6.17
CA LEU A 338 -2.08 -9.24 7.57
C LEU A 338 -2.40 -10.52 8.35
N ALA A 339 -3.63 -11.03 8.26
CA ALA A 339 -4.01 -12.29 8.92
C ALA A 339 -3.10 -13.46 8.49
N ALA A 340 -2.77 -13.56 7.20
CA ALA A 340 -1.86 -14.61 6.70
C ALA A 340 -0.44 -14.49 7.28
N HIS A 341 0.07 -13.27 7.46
CA HIS A 341 1.33 -13.05 8.15
C HIS A 341 1.28 -13.49 9.61
N ALA A 342 0.23 -13.12 10.35
CA ALA A 342 0.06 -13.54 11.73
C ALA A 342 -0.08 -15.07 11.86
N CYS A 343 -0.84 -15.72 10.95
CA CYS A 343 -0.93 -17.18 10.92
C CYS A 343 0.43 -17.86 10.75
N ARG A 344 1.26 -17.34 9.83
CA ARG A 344 2.61 -17.87 9.61
C ARG A 344 3.52 -17.66 10.81
N ALA A 345 3.46 -16.47 11.44
CA ALA A 345 4.22 -16.15 12.64
C ALA A 345 3.84 -17.04 13.84
N LEU A 346 2.54 -17.37 13.98
CA LEU A 346 2.05 -18.29 15.01
C LEU A 346 2.44 -19.76 14.74
N ALA A 347 2.56 -20.13 13.46
CA ALA A 347 2.98 -21.47 13.06
C ALA A 347 4.50 -21.69 13.16
N ASP A 348 5.27 -20.66 12.88
CA ASP A 348 6.74 -20.68 12.90
C ASP A 348 7.27 -19.33 13.40
N ALA A 349 7.63 -19.28 14.68
CA ALA A 349 8.17 -18.07 15.28
C ALA A 349 9.55 -17.65 14.71
N SER A 350 10.26 -18.55 14.03
CA SER A 350 11.60 -18.24 13.47
C SER A 350 11.53 -17.25 12.31
N ILE A 351 10.38 -17.08 11.66
CA ILE A 351 10.19 -16.10 10.58
C ILE A 351 9.92 -14.68 11.09
N VAL A 352 9.64 -14.53 12.38
CA VAL A 352 9.37 -13.23 13.00
C VAL A 352 10.68 -12.48 13.17
N LYS A 353 10.70 -11.27 12.65
CA LYS A 353 11.87 -10.39 12.70
C LYS A 353 11.77 -9.40 13.85
N GLU A 354 12.91 -8.96 14.33
CA GLU A 354 13.04 -7.81 15.20
C GLU A 354 13.39 -6.56 14.36
N TYR A 355 12.91 -5.39 14.84
CA TYR A 355 13.09 -4.10 14.17
C TYR A 355 14.36 -3.37 14.61
#